data_6c69049e6e683d90616cd62d48fdbfec
#
_entry.id   6c69049e6e683d90616cd62d48fdbfec
#
_cell.length_a   1.000
_cell.length_b   1.000
_cell.length_c   1.000
_cell.angle_alpha   90.00
_cell.angle_beta   90.00
_cell.angle_gamma   90.00
#
_symmetry.space_group_name_H-M   'P 1'
#
loop_
_entity.id
_entity.type
_entity.pdbx_description
1 polymer ?
#
loop_
_entity_poly.entity_id
_entity_poly.type
_entity_poly.pdbx_seq_one_letter_code
_entity_poly.pdbx_strand_id
1 'polypeptide(L)'
;MTHVFDITEYGAVGDGQTDCTAAIQTALDRAGEVCGTVVVPPGRYRTGELHMRAHTRLEGSPAWSFRSDGLSTLLLCDPGARCLLDITGAFGCAVSGLCLDGQRLGSDIHGIYLYWERYNGGSEEDTPCIDDCRVGNFSGDGVHLEHIWCFSIRHSMLHRNGGSGLYIDGWDAFILDNWFTANGRGGILGGPCAASITATGNRVEWNRLAGFAFPRGDSLNVTGNFFDRTFGPALHLGGPDASYRDCTVTGNIFRRGGCPDGMDFPSAFHSAHILLEGALNTTITGNTFRTGVNDDGGGTRSPEYGIVVLRSDALTVQNNVLRNGATKDAFAWDGAGDCIITDNPT
;
A
#
# COMPACT_ATOMS: atom_id res chain seq x y z
N MET A 1 -28.14 21.14 3.36
CA MET A 1 -27.91 20.45 4.66
C MET A 1 -27.22 19.14 4.36
N THR A 2 -26.17 18.77 5.08
CA THR A 2 -25.55 17.44 4.93
C THR A 2 -26.47 16.42 5.58
N HIS A 3 -26.86 15.39 4.86
CA HIS A 3 -27.63 14.27 5.40
C HIS A 3 -26.70 13.31 6.12
N VAL A 4 -26.95 13.08 7.40
CA VAL A 4 -26.14 12.23 8.27
C VAL A 4 -26.98 11.05 8.74
N PHE A 5 -26.42 9.85 8.68
CA PHE A 5 -27.06 8.59 9.01
C PHE A 5 -26.21 7.84 10.04
N ASP A 6 -26.63 7.85 11.30
CA ASP A 6 -25.96 7.09 12.36
C ASP A 6 -26.38 5.63 12.27
N ILE A 7 -25.42 4.69 12.16
CA ILE A 7 -25.71 3.25 12.02
C ILE A 7 -26.51 2.70 13.19
N THR A 8 -26.43 3.30 14.37
CA THR A 8 -27.19 2.86 15.57
C THR A 8 -28.67 3.13 15.44
N GLU A 9 -29.07 4.14 14.69
CA GLU A 9 -30.48 4.42 14.38
C GLU A 9 -31.12 3.33 13.49
N TYR A 10 -30.28 2.54 12.81
CA TYR A 10 -30.66 1.39 11.98
C TYR A 10 -30.52 0.07 12.71
N GLY A 11 -30.14 0.08 14.00
CA GLY A 11 -30.04 -1.09 14.85
C GLY A 11 -28.65 -1.69 14.97
N ALA A 12 -27.60 -1.01 14.53
CA ALA A 12 -26.22 -1.48 14.75
C ALA A 12 -25.84 -1.36 16.24
N VAL A 13 -25.21 -2.41 16.77
CA VAL A 13 -24.80 -2.48 18.18
C VAL A 13 -23.28 -2.68 18.25
N GLY A 14 -22.58 -1.74 18.87
CA GLY A 14 -21.12 -1.71 18.95
C GLY A 14 -20.52 -2.60 20.04
N ASP A 15 -21.07 -3.80 20.26
CA ASP A 15 -20.70 -4.74 21.31
C ASP A 15 -19.62 -5.76 20.90
N GLY A 16 -19.22 -5.78 19.62
CA GLY A 16 -18.28 -6.75 19.05
C GLY A 16 -18.85 -8.16 18.88
N GLN A 17 -20.14 -8.37 19.05
CA GLN A 17 -20.80 -9.68 19.00
C GLN A 17 -21.98 -9.72 18.02
N THR A 18 -22.83 -8.70 18.07
CA THR A 18 -24.03 -8.59 17.22
C THR A 18 -23.62 -8.38 15.76
N ASP A 19 -24.23 -9.13 14.84
CA ASP A 19 -24.06 -8.92 13.41
C ASP A 19 -24.83 -7.67 12.99
N CYS A 20 -24.10 -6.66 12.53
CA CYS A 20 -24.61 -5.35 12.14
C CYS A 20 -24.67 -5.17 10.62
N THR A 21 -24.43 -6.21 9.82
CA THR A 21 -24.33 -6.11 8.36
C THR A 21 -25.55 -5.41 7.74
N ALA A 22 -26.73 -5.89 8.04
CA ALA A 22 -27.97 -5.33 7.48
C ALA A 22 -28.22 -3.88 7.95
N ALA A 23 -27.90 -3.57 9.21
CA ALA A 23 -28.07 -2.23 9.76
C ALA A 23 -27.14 -1.21 9.07
N ILE A 24 -25.86 -1.56 8.96
CA ILE A 24 -24.86 -0.69 8.32
C ILE A 24 -25.16 -0.54 6.82
N GLN A 25 -25.50 -1.65 6.14
CA GLN A 25 -25.85 -1.59 4.72
C GLN A 25 -27.09 -0.73 4.46
N THR A 26 -28.09 -0.81 5.32
CA THR A 26 -29.29 0.04 5.20
C THR A 26 -28.94 1.53 5.32
N ALA A 27 -28.07 1.89 6.26
CA ALA A 27 -27.59 3.28 6.40
C ALA A 27 -26.84 3.73 5.15
N LEU A 28 -25.96 2.88 4.58
CA LEU A 28 -25.23 3.17 3.33
C LEU A 28 -26.17 3.35 2.14
N ASP A 29 -27.19 2.50 2.03
CA ASP A 29 -28.18 2.59 0.95
C ASP A 29 -28.98 3.89 1.04
N ARG A 30 -29.40 4.28 2.22
CA ARG A 30 -30.10 5.56 2.46
C ARG A 30 -29.21 6.76 2.19
N ALA A 31 -27.95 6.69 2.60
CA ALA A 31 -26.99 7.75 2.30
C ALA A 31 -26.78 7.89 0.78
N GLY A 32 -26.77 6.78 0.04
CA GLY A 32 -26.63 6.76 -1.42
C GLY A 32 -27.75 7.53 -2.14
N GLU A 33 -28.98 7.51 -1.62
CA GLU A 33 -30.13 8.21 -2.21
C GLU A 33 -29.95 9.75 -2.22
N VAL A 34 -29.08 10.28 -1.33
CA VAL A 34 -28.95 11.73 -1.07
C VAL A 34 -27.50 12.21 -1.01
N CYS A 35 -26.53 11.39 -1.44
CA CYS A 35 -25.10 11.66 -1.33
C CYS A 35 -24.69 12.08 0.10
N GLY A 36 -25.15 11.29 1.08
CA GLY A 36 -25.02 11.59 2.50
C GLY A 36 -23.76 11.00 3.14
N THR A 37 -23.68 11.22 4.46
CA THR A 37 -22.62 10.68 5.31
C THR A 37 -23.19 9.64 6.26
N VAL A 38 -22.56 8.44 6.30
CA VAL A 38 -22.85 7.42 7.29
C VAL A 38 -21.82 7.53 8.40
N VAL A 39 -22.30 7.68 9.65
CA VAL A 39 -21.45 7.79 10.83
C VAL A 39 -21.42 6.45 11.57
N VAL A 40 -20.22 6.00 11.92
CA VAL A 40 -19.94 4.86 12.78
C VAL A 40 -19.46 5.38 14.13
N PRO A 41 -20.32 5.43 15.15
CA PRO A 41 -19.92 5.86 16.49
C PRO A 41 -18.83 4.98 17.10
N PRO A 42 -18.17 5.42 18.19
CA PRO A 42 -17.27 4.57 18.94
C PRO A 42 -17.90 3.25 19.35
N GLY A 43 -17.28 2.13 18.97
CA GLY A 43 -17.77 0.78 19.19
C GLY A 43 -17.06 -0.23 18.30
N ARG A 44 -17.37 -1.50 18.52
CA ARG A 44 -16.86 -2.61 17.71
C ARG A 44 -18.05 -3.30 17.03
N TYR A 45 -18.19 -3.11 15.74
CA TYR A 45 -19.34 -3.59 14.97
C TYR A 45 -18.94 -4.78 14.11
N ARG A 46 -19.53 -5.95 14.36
CA ARG A 46 -19.32 -7.11 13.49
C ARG A 46 -20.15 -6.96 12.24
N THR A 47 -19.55 -7.24 11.10
CA THR A 47 -20.22 -7.11 9.81
C THR A 47 -19.65 -8.10 8.79
N GLY A 48 -20.48 -8.57 7.88
CA GLY A 48 -20.06 -9.20 6.63
C GLY A 48 -19.61 -8.16 5.61
N GLU A 49 -19.63 -8.52 4.33
CA GLU A 49 -19.32 -7.63 3.23
C GLU A 49 -20.34 -6.47 3.14
N LEU A 50 -19.82 -5.26 3.00
CA LEU A 50 -20.58 -4.02 2.83
C LEU A 50 -20.30 -3.39 1.47
N HIS A 51 -21.30 -2.77 0.87
CA HIS A 51 -21.19 -2.10 -0.42
C HIS A 51 -21.39 -0.59 -0.27
N MET A 52 -20.36 0.17 -0.60
CA MET A 52 -20.44 1.63 -0.67
C MET A 52 -21.34 2.10 -1.80
N ARG A 53 -21.80 3.33 -1.70
CA ARG A 53 -22.58 4.01 -2.74
C ARG A 53 -21.82 5.21 -3.29
N ALA A 54 -22.11 5.57 -4.54
CA ALA A 54 -21.47 6.73 -5.17
C ALA A 54 -21.74 8.00 -4.36
N HIS A 55 -20.72 8.87 -4.29
CA HIS A 55 -20.75 10.18 -3.63
C HIS A 55 -21.14 10.13 -2.14
N THR A 56 -20.95 8.98 -1.48
CA THR A 56 -21.20 8.82 -0.04
C THR A 56 -19.92 8.83 0.76
N ARG A 57 -20.05 9.19 2.04
CA ARG A 57 -18.97 9.08 3.01
C ARG A 57 -19.34 8.06 4.09
N LEU A 58 -18.39 7.21 4.45
CA LEU A 58 -18.45 6.38 5.65
C LEU A 58 -17.35 6.87 6.60
N GLU A 59 -17.74 7.39 7.76
CA GLU A 59 -16.78 7.98 8.69
C GLU A 59 -16.97 7.52 10.13
N GLY A 60 -15.86 7.45 10.85
CA GLY A 60 -15.80 7.11 12.26
C GLY A 60 -15.01 8.12 13.08
N SER A 61 -14.72 7.77 14.31
CA SER A 61 -13.87 8.56 15.19
C SER A 61 -12.39 8.20 14.94
N PRO A 62 -11.57 9.12 14.43
CA PRO A 62 -10.18 8.83 14.13
C PRO A 62 -9.41 8.51 15.42
N ALA A 63 -8.86 7.35 15.49
CA ALA A 63 -7.88 6.99 16.51
C ALA A 63 -7.26 5.64 16.12
N TRP A 64 -6.17 5.66 15.40
CA TRP A 64 -5.42 4.45 15.18
C TRP A 64 -4.01 4.55 15.76
N SER A 65 -3.50 3.43 16.21
CA SER A 65 -2.12 3.26 16.59
C SER A 65 -1.66 1.85 16.22
N PHE A 66 -0.35 1.64 16.23
CA PHE A 66 0.21 0.31 15.95
C PHE A 66 -0.28 -0.77 16.94
N ARG A 67 -0.61 -0.41 18.15
CA ARG A 67 -0.92 -1.35 19.24
C ARG A 67 -2.36 -1.36 19.72
N SER A 68 -3.16 -0.41 19.30
CA SER A 68 -4.58 -0.35 19.68
C SER A 68 -5.48 -0.20 18.47
N ASP A 69 -6.66 -0.80 18.55
CA ASP A 69 -7.72 -0.59 17.58
C ASP A 69 -8.23 0.85 17.70
N GLY A 70 -8.79 1.36 16.62
CA GLY A 70 -9.49 2.65 16.62
C GLY A 70 -10.75 2.61 17.48
N LEU A 71 -11.31 3.78 17.75
CA LEU A 71 -12.57 3.89 18.50
C LEU A 71 -13.74 3.32 17.70
N SER A 72 -13.82 3.61 16.40
CA SER A 72 -14.85 3.10 15.48
C SER A 72 -14.28 1.94 14.68
N THR A 73 -14.65 0.71 15.03
CA THR A 73 -14.06 -0.50 14.43
C THR A 73 -15.13 -1.35 13.76
N LEU A 74 -14.91 -1.67 12.48
CA LEU A 74 -15.66 -2.69 11.75
C LEU A 74 -14.86 -3.99 11.76
N LEU A 75 -15.49 -5.05 12.26
CA LEU A 75 -14.92 -6.39 12.41
C LEU A 75 -15.54 -7.33 11.38
N LEU A 76 -14.74 -7.86 10.47
CA LEU A 76 -15.24 -8.89 9.56
C LEU A 76 -15.73 -10.11 10.35
N CYS A 77 -16.91 -10.63 9.99
CA CYS A 77 -17.46 -11.84 10.62
C CYS A 77 -17.81 -12.95 9.64
N ASP A 78 -17.70 -12.71 8.35
CA ASP A 78 -17.96 -13.72 7.31
C ASP A 78 -16.64 -14.26 6.73
N PRO A 79 -16.27 -15.53 6.99
CA PRO A 79 -15.06 -16.13 6.41
C PRO A 79 -15.19 -16.46 4.92
N GLY A 80 -16.36 -16.32 4.33
CA GLY A 80 -16.62 -16.52 2.90
C GLY A 80 -16.76 -15.22 2.11
N ALA A 81 -16.64 -14.05 2.77
CA ALA A 81 -16.66 -12.76 2.10
C ALA A 81 -15.47 -12.59 1.15
N ARG A 82 -15.64 -11.78 0.10
CA ARG A 82 -14.54 -11.34 -0.75
C ARG A 82 -13.76 -10.21 -0.09
N CYS A 83 -14.46 -9.30 0.57
CA CYS A 83 -13.89 -8.14 1.24
C CYS A 83 -14.76 -7.70 2.43
N LEU A 84 -14.27 -6.74 3.19
CA LEU A 84 -15.10 -6.06 4.18
C LEU A 84 -15.91 -4.93 3.54
N LEU A 85 -15.28 -4.14 2.66
CA LEU A 85 -15.88 -2.97 2.04
C LEU A 85 -15.64 -2.97 0.52
N ASP A 86 -16.69 -3.25 -0.24
CA ASP A 86 -16.69 -3.15 -1.70
C ASP A 86 -17.03 -1.72 -2.12
N ILE A 87 -16.09 -1.10 -2.83
CA ILE A 87 -16.25 0.26 -3.38
C ILE A 87 -16.41 0.25 -4.92
N THR A 88 -16.62 -0.92 -5.53
CA THR A 88 -16.84 -1.05 -6.98
C THR A 88 -18.09 -0.26 -7.38
N GLY A 89 -17.93 0.70 -8.28
CA GLY A 89 -19.01 1.60 -8.73
C GLY A 89 -19.43 2.68 -7.74
N ALA A 90 -18.74 2.80 -6.62
CA ALA A 90 -18.98 3.86 -5.64
C ALA A 90 -18.17 5.12 -5.97
N PHE A 91 -18.39 5.70 -7.15
CA PHE A 91 -17.69 6.90 -7.63
C PHE A 91 -17.68 8.01 -6.59
N GLY A 92 -16.51 8.63 -6.37
CA GLY A 92 -16.36 9.75 -5.44
C GLY A 92 -16.67 9.40 -3.98
N CYS A 93 -16.65 8.14 -3.58
CA CYS A 93 -16.87 7.76 -2.20
C CYS A 93 -15.71 8.14 -1.30
N ALA A 94 -15.96 8.27 0.00
CA ALA A 94 -14.92 8.49 0.99
C ALA A 94 -15.07 7.56 2.20
N VAL A 95 -13.94 7.04 2.67
CA VAL A 95 -13.83 6.21 3.90
C VAL A 95 -12.85 6.89 4.82
N SER A 96 -13.24 7.25 6.03
CA SER A 96 -12.36 7.99 6.92
C SER A 96 -12.55 7.66 8.41
N GLY A 97 -11.46 7.75 9.18
CA GLY A 97 -11.50 7.61 10.64
C GLY A 97 -11.92 6.23 11.15
N LEU A 98 -11.71 5.17 10.39
CA LEU A 98 -12.18 3.81 10.71
C LEU A 98 -11.01 2.84 10.92
N CYS A 99 -11.22 1.91 11.85
CA CYS A 99 -10.46 0.68 11.93
C CYS A 99 -11.25 -0.44 11.23
N LEU A 100 -10.68 -1.00 10.16
CA LEU A 100 -11.19 -2.14 9.42
C LEU A 100 -10.33 -3.35 9.78
N ASP A 101 -10.92 -4.36 10.41
CA ASP A 101 -10.19 -5.53 10.92
C ASP A 101 -10.75 -6.83 10.31
N GLY A 102 -9.91 -7.52 9.55
CA GLY A 102 -10.23 -8.77 8.87
C GLY A 102 -10.31 -9.99 9.79
N GLN A 103 -9.98 -9.86 11.09
CA GLN A 103 -9.99 -10.95 12.08
C GLN A 103 -9.18 -12.18 11.67
N ARG A 104 -8.36 -12.08 10.62
CA ARG A 104 -7.63 -13.19 9.98
C ARG A 104 -8.54 -14.32 9.50
N LEU A 105 -9.76 -13.98 9.11
CA LEU A 105 -10.74 -14.94 8.62
C LEU A 105 -10.45 -15.36 7.18
N GLY A 106 -10.92 -16.54 6.82
CA GLY A 106 -10.94 -17.08 5.47
C GLY A 106 -9.57 -17.08 4.76
N SER A 107 -9.61 -17.01 3.45
CA SER A 107 -8.42 -16.88 2.61
C SER A 107 -8.69 -15.87 1.50
N ASP A 108 -7.70 -15.03 1.20
CA ASP A 108 -7.75 -14.01 0.15
C ASP A 108 -8.91 -13.01 0.30
N ILE A 109 -9.24 -12.67 1.54
CA ILE A 109 -10.27 -11.67 1.86
C ILE A 109 -9.59 -10.31 2.01
N HIS A 110 -10.10 -9.30 1.30
CA HIS A 110 -9.53 -7.95 1.28
C HIS A 110 -10.24 -6.99 2.25
N GLY A 111 -9.55 -5.93 2.65
CA GLY A 111 -10.17 -4.90 3.50
C GLY A 111 -11.09 -4.00 2.71
N ILE A 112 -10.55 -3.23 1.79
CA ILE A 112 -11.28 -2.40 0.83
C ILE A 112 -11.00 -2.96 -0.56
N TYR A 113 -12.04 -3.11 -1.37
CA TYR A 113 -11.96 -3.79 -2.64
C TYR A 113 -12.66 -3.02 -3.75
N LEU A 114 -11.98 -2.92 -4.92
CA LEU A 114 -12.55 -2.44 -6.16
C LEU A 114 -12.07 -3.34 -7.30
N TYR A 115 -12.99 -3.76 -8.14
CA TYR A 115 -12.69 -4.54 -9.33
C TYR A 115 -13.59 -4.15 -10.49
N TRP A 116 -12.97 -3.85 -11.63
CA TRP A 116 -13.63 -3.77 -12.91
C TRP A 116 -13.13 -4.90 -13.84
N GLU A 117 -13.99 -5.46 -14.69
CA GLU A 117 -13.57 -6.47 -15.67
C GLU A 117 -12.53 -5.91 -16.66
N ARG A 118 -12.49 -4.60 -16.84
CA ARG A 118 -11.58 -3.90 -17.75
C ARG A 118 -11.37 -2.47 -17.26
N TYR A 119 -10.29 -1.88 -17.72
CA TYR A 119 -10.02 -0.45 -17.49
C TYR A 119 -11.17 0.42 -18.01
N ASN A 120 -11.48 1.49 -17.29
CA ASN A 120 -12.62 2.37 -17.54
C ASN A 120 -13.96 1.61 -17.53
N GLY A 121 -14.13 0.71 -16.58
CA GLY A 121 -15.39 -0.03 -16.42
C GLY A 121 -16.58 0.86 -16.05
N GLY A 122 -16.30 2.05 -15.50
CA GLY A 122 -17.29 3.07 -15.16
C GLY A 122 -17.47 4.14 -16.23
N SER A 123 -18.43 5.03 -16.00
CA SER A 123 -18.73 6.19 -16.86
C SER A 123 -17.92 7.43 -16.47
N GLU A 124 -17.25 7.42 -15.33
CA GLU A 124 -16.48 8.51 -14.74
C GLU A 124 -15.31 7.96 -13.94
N GLU A 125 -14.41 8.82 -13.45
CA GLU A 125 -13.31 8.47 -12.59
C GLU A 125 -13.82 7.90 -11.26
N ASP A 126 -13.18 6.83 -10.75
CA ASP A 126 -13.58 6.20 -9.49
C ASP A 126 -13.44 7.15 -8.29
N THR A 127 -12.33 7.87 -8.24
CA THR A 127 -11.99 8.92 -7.25
C THR A 127 -12.29 8.60 -5.78
N PRO A 128 -12.16 7.36 -5.28
CA PRO A 128 -12.33 7.10 -3.86
C PRO A 128 -11.25 7.78 -3.04
N CYS A 129 -11.64 8.26 -1.86
CA CYS A 129 -10.73 8.83 -0.88
C CYS A 129 -10.71 7.96 0.40
N ILE A 130 -9.54 7.40 0.74
CA ILE A 130 -9.33 6.64 1.98
C ILE A 130 -8.40 7.46 2.87
N ASP A 131 -8.88 7.91 4.01
CA ASP A 131 -8.18 8.87 4.86
C ASP A 131 -8.28 8.51 6.35
N ASP A 132 -7.17 8.62 7.09
CA ASP A 132 -7.13 8.37 8.54
C ASP A 132 -7.72 7.01 8.96
N CYS A 133 -7.43 5.97 8.17
CA CYS A 133 -7.94 4.62 8.40
C CYS A 133 -6.84 3.68 8.92
N ARG A 134 -7.26 2.66 9.68
CA ARG A 134 -6.43 1.51 10.02
C ARG A 134 -7.03 0.26 9.37
N VAL A 135 -6.33 -0.32 8.39
CA VAL A 135 -6.81 -1.47 7.62
C VAL A 135 -5.87 -2.65 7.85
N GLY A 136 -6.32 -3.68 8.54
CA GLY A 136 -5.43 -4.75 8.91
C GLY A 136 -6.06 -6.11 9.22
N ASN A 137 -5.19 -7.10 9.39
CA ASN A 137 -5.53 -8.48 9.71
C ASN A 137 -6.44 -9.18 8.66
N PHE A 138 -6.44 -8.71 7.42
CA PHE A 138 -7.09 -9.40 6.30
C PHE A 138 -6.22 -10.54 5.78
N SER A 139 -6.83 -11.62 5.28
CA SER A 139 -6.09 -12.74 4.69
C SER A 139 -5.57 -12.44 3.29
N GLY A 140 -6.21 -11.52 2.56
CA GLY A 140 -5.76 -10.92 1.31
C GLY A 140 -5.03 -9.59 1.52
N ASP A 141 -5.24 -8.63 0.63
CA ASP A 141 -4.67 -7.28 0.71
C ASP A 141 -5.47 -6.37 1.66
N GLY A 142 -4.82 -5.40 2.25
CA GLY A 142 -5.51 -4.36 3.02
C GLY A 142 -6.45 -3.54 2.14
N VAL A 143 -5.92 -3.04 1.04
CA VAL A 143 -6.67 -2.38 -0.03
C VAL A 143 -6.31 -3.03 -1.36
N HIS A 144 -7.31 -3.48 -2.11
CA HIS A 144 -7.14 -4.14 -3.40
C HIS A 144 -7.93 -3.39 -4.47
N LEU A 145 -7.21 -2.75 -5.39
CA LEU A 145 -7.79 -1.92 -6.43
C LEU A 145 -7.36 -2.43 -7.81
N GLU A 146 -8.29 -2.97 -8.57
CA GLU A 146 -8.02 -3.54 -9.89
C GLU A 146 -8.82 -2.83 -10.98
N HIS A 147 -8.10 -2.36 -11.99
CA HIS A 147 -8.58 -1.50 -13.07
C HIS A 147 -9.14 -0.16 -12.58
N ILE A 148 -8.60 0.36 -11.48
CA ILE A 148 -8.97 1.64 -10.86
C ILE A 148 -8.51 2.83 -11.71
N TRP A 149 -9.33 3.87 -11.72
CA TRP A 149 -8.96 5.16 -12.28
C TRP A 149 -9.13 6.28 -11.25
N CYS A 150 -8.01 6.93 -10.89
CA CYS A 150 -7.92 8.04 -9.97
C CYS A 150 -8.37 7.73 -8.53
N PHE A 151 -7.45 7.81 -7.56
CA PHE A 151 -7.77 7.62 -6.15
C PHE A 151 -6.76 8.29 -5.22
N SER A 152 -7.12 8.42 -3.96
CA SER A 152 -6.19 8.83 -2.93
C SER A 152 -6.27 7.96 -1.67
N ILE A 153 -5.10 7.57 -1.15
CA ILE A 153 -4.95 6.94 0.17
C ILE A 153 -3.95 7.76 0.94
N ARG A 154 -4.36 8.27 2.09
CA ARG A 154 -3.49 9.10 2.90
C ARG A 154 -3.71 8.89 4.39
N HIS A 155 -2.69 9.24 5.17
CA HIS A 155 -2.75 9.28 6.63
C HIS A 155 -3.25 7.97 7.26
N SER A 156 -3.03 6.84 6.59
CA SER A 156 -3.63 5.55 6.96
C SER A 156 -2.56 4.51 7.28
N MET A 157 -2.93 3.55 8.12
CA MET A 157 -2.09 2.40 8.45
C MET A 157 -2.63 1.13 7.80
N LEU A 158 -1.86 0.55 6.89
CA LEU A 158 -2.20 -0.73 6.23
C LEU A 158 -1.24 -1.80 6.75
N HIS A 159 -1.75 -2.72 7.60
CA HIS A 159 -0.84 -3.56 8.36
C HIS A 159 -1.31 -5.00 8.58
N ARG A 160 -0.32 -5.92 8.70
CA ARG A 160 -0.55 -7.34 9.05
C ARG A 160 -1.57 -8.05 8.15
N ASN A 161 -1.70 -7.61 6.90
CA ASN A 161 -2.48 -8.29 5.91
C ASN A 161 -1.69 -9.48 5.34
N GLY A 162 -2.36 -10.56 4.98
CA GLY A 162 -1.73 -11.74 4.39
C GLY A 162 -1.16 -11.46 3.00
N GLY A 163 -1.81 -10.59 2.24
CA GLY A 163 -1.35 -10.00 0.99
C GLY A 163 -0.48 -8.77 1.20
N SER A 164 -0.66 -7.78 0.35
CA SER A 164 0.00 -6.47 0.44
C SER A 164 -0.79 -5.48 1.31
N GLY A 165 -0.16 -4.39 1.73
CA GLY A 165 -0.88 -3.26 2.30
C GLY A 165 -1.83 -2.69 1.25
N LEU A 166 -1.29 -2.39 0.06
CA LEU A 166 -2.04 -1.93 -1.11
C LEU A 166 -1.64 -2.77 -2.34
N TYR A 167 -2.61 -3.33 -3.04
CA TYR A 167 -2.48 -3.80 -4.41
C TYR A 167 -3.14 -2.79 -5.35
N ILE A 168 -2.46 -2.43 -6.43
CA ILE A 168 -2.94 -1.44 -7.39
C ILE A 168 -2.68 -1.90 -8.82
N ASP A 169 -3.74 -2.01 -9.59
CA ASP A 169 -3.71 -2.13 -11.04
C ASP A 169 -4.60 -1.03 -11.62
N GLY A 170 -3.98 0.00 -12.19
CA GLY A 170 -4.67 1.22 -12.64
C GLY A 170 -3.77 2.44 -12.58
N TRP A 171 -4.33 3.63 -12.56
CA TRP A 171 -3.55 4.87 -12.67
C TRP A 171 -4.14 6.07 -11.91
N ASP A 172 -3.36 7.16 -11.87
CA ASP A 172 -3.67 8.45 -11.25
C ASP A 172 -3.84 8.37 -9.73
N ALA A 173 -2.82 7.84 -9.04
CA ALA A 173 -2.84 7.60 -7.62
C ALA A 173 -2.08 8.64 -6.80
N PHE A 174 -2.68 9.05 -5.67
CA PHE A 174 -2.02 9.80 -4.60
C PHE A 174 -1.94 8.95 -3.33
N ILE A 175 -0.73 8.52 -2.96
CA ILE A 175 -0.44 7.66 -1.81
C ILE A 175 0.46 8.45 -0.85
N LEU A 176 -0.17 9.11 0.13
CA LEU A 176 0.48 10.16 0.91
C LEU A 176 0.45 9.87 2.42
N ASP A 177 1.61 10.00 3.08
CA ASP A 177 1.75 9.96 4.54
C ASP A 177 1.18 8.70 5.21
N ASN A 178 1.26 7.54 4.53
CA ASN A 178 0.75 6.28 5.06
C ASN A 178 1.83 5.47 5.78
N TRP A 179 1.38 4.50 6.57
CA TRP A 179 2.23 3.50 7.19
C TRP A 179 1.88 2.09 6.67
N PHE A 180 2.73 1.53 5.82
CA PHE A 180 2.64 0.17 5.31
C PHE A 180 3.54 -0.75 6.13
N THR A 181 2.97 -1.62 6.96
CA THR A 181 3.82 -2.38 7.90
C THR A 181 3.37 -3.82 8.13
N ALA A 182 4.34 -4.72 8.15
CA ALA A 182 4.17 -6.14 8.49
C ALA A 182 3.18 -6.89 7.58
N ASN A 183 3.04 -6.51 6.32
CA ASN A 183 2.21 -7.21 5.36
C ASN A 183 2.94 -8.45 4.80
N GLY A 184 2.20 -9.48 4.46
CA GLY A 184 2.71 -10.78 4.00
C GLY A 184 3.37 -10.75 2.62
N ARG A 185 3.08 -9.72 1.82
CA ARG A 185 3.72 -9.45 0.53
C ARG A 185 4.38 -8.08 0.55
N GLY A 186 3.90 -7.14 -0.23
CA GLY A 186 4.47 -5.79 -0.32
C GLY A 186 3.80 -4.76 0.61
N GLY A 187 4.47 -3.65 0.86
CA GLY A 187 3.78 -2.45 1.31
C GLY A 187 2.83 -1.98 0.23
N ILE A 188 3.36 -1.75 -0.99
CA ILE A 188 2.59 -1.55 -2.22
C ILE A 188 3.05 -2.58 -3.26
N LEU A 189 2.10 -3.21 -3.92
CA LEU A 189 2.35 -4.09 -5.06
C LEU A 189 1.56 -3.61 -6.27
N GLY A 190 2.26 -3.26 -7.34
CA GLY A 190 1.67 -2.93 -8.63
C GLY A 190 1.24 -4.17 -9.41
N GLY A 191 0.10 -4.08 -10.08
CA GLY A 191 -0.38 -5.04 -11.06
C GLY A 191 0.23 -4.81 -12.45
N PRO A 192 -0.38 -5.38 -13.51
CA PRO A 192 0.10 -5.28 -14.89
C PRO A 192 0.12 -3.87 -15.46
N CYS A 193 -0.68 -2.95 -14.91
CA CYS A 193 -0.74 -1.55 -15.34
C CYS A 193 -0.84 -0.61 -14.14
N ALA A 194 0.30 -0.32 -13.50
CA ALA A 194 0.36 0.63 -12.39
C ALA A 194 1.07 1.89 -12.87
N ALA A 195 0.33 2.97 -13.13
CA ALA A 195 0.86 4.16 -13.78
C ALA A 195 0.41 5.48 -13.11
N SER A 196 1.13 6.57 -13.40
CA SER A 196 0.81 7.92 -12.89
C SER A 196 0.65 7.96 -11.36
N ILE A 197 1.60 7.37 -10.64
CA ILE A 197 1.51 7.19 -9.19
C ILE A 197 2.44 8.17 -8.47
N THR A 198 1.91 8.88 -7.50
CA THR A 198 2.69 9.67 -6.54
C THR A 198 2.65 9.01 -5.17
N ALA A 199 3.79 8.49 -4.70
CA ALA A 199 3.98 7.90 -3.38
C ALA A 199 4.94 8.79 -2.57
N THR A 200 4.40 9.55 -1.61
CA THR A 200 5.16 10.58 -0.88
C THR A 200 4.96 10.48 0.63
N GLY A 201 6.03 10.62 1.40
CA GLY A 201 5.97 10.73 2.85
C GLY A 201 5.61 9.43 3.58
N ASN A 202 5.57 8.31 2.89
CA ASN A 202 5.13 7.06 3.50
C ASN A 202 6.22 6.41 4.35
N ARG A 203 5.80 5.71 5.40
CA ARG A 203 6.63 4.83 6.20
C ARG A 203 6.36 3.37 5.81
N VAL A 204 7.40 2.64 5.42
CA VAL A 204 7.29 1.30 4.81
C VAL A 204 8.20 0.34 5.55
N GLU A 205 7.63 -0.57 6.36
CA GLU A 205 8.41 -1.38 7.28
C GLU A 205 7.91 -2.83 7.35
N TRP A 206 8.83 -3.76 7.57
CA TRP A 206 8.52 -5.16 7.90
C TRP A 206 7.68 -5.92 6.86
N ASN A 207 7.54 -5.41 5.64
CA ASN A 207 6.83 -6.12 4.58
C ASN A 207 7.69 -7.26 4.03
N ARG A 208 7.09 -8.41 3.74
CA ARG A 208 7.86 -9.63 3.52
C ARG A 208 8.47 -9.76 2.12
N LEU A 209 7.79 -9.32 1.08
CA LEU A 209 8.29 -9.48 -0.29
C LEU A 209 9.11 -8.26 -0.73
N ALA A 210 8.54 -7.07 -0.58
CA ALA A 210 9.17 -5.81 -0.94
C ALA A 210 8.58 -4.66 -0.12
N GLY A 211 9.25 -3.50 -0.11
CA GLY A 211 8.61 -2.27 0.32
C GLY A 211 7.56 -1.86 -0.71
N PHE A 212 8.01 -1.34 -1.83
CA PHE A 212 7.21 -1.08 -3.03
C PHE A 212 7.73 -1.93 -4.18
N ALA A 213 6.85 -2.60 -4.90
CA ALA A 213 7.19 -3.37 -6.09
C ALA A 213 6.23 -3.06 -7.23
N PHE A 214 6.77 -2.61 -8.35
CA PHE A 214 6.03 -2.25 -9.54
C PHE A 214 6.63 -2.98 -10.75
N PRO A 215 6.10 -4.16 -11.12
CA PRO A 215 6.69 -4.97 -12.17
C PRO A 215 6.51 -4.37 -13.57
N ARG A 216 5.43 -3.64 -13.81
CA ARG A 216 5.12 -3.01 -15.09
C ARG A 216 4.32 -1.74 -14.91
N GLY A 217 4.58 -0.76 -15.77
CA GLY A 217 3.86 0.51 -15.78
C GLY A 217 4.78 1.68 -16.11
N ASP A 218 4.35 2.87 -15.76
CA ASP A 218 5.10 4.10 -15.98
C ASP A 218 4.70 5.24 -15.05
N SER A 219 5.46 6.35 -15.12
CA SER A 219 5.12 7.62 -14.49
C SER A 219 4.99 7.52 -12.96
N LEU A 220 6.06 7.01 -12.29
CA LEU A 220 6.10 6.85 -10.83
C LEU A 220 6.96 7.92 -10.18
N ASN A 221 6.41 8.60 -9.19
CA ASN A 221 7.13 9.48 -8.30
C ASN A 221 7.20 8.88 -6.89
N VAL A 222 8.41 8.55 -6.41
CA VAL A 222 8.69 8.03 -5.06
C VAL A 222 9.53 9.07 -4.32
N THR A 223 8.91 9.87 -3.46
CA THR A 223 9.58 11.03 -2.85
C THR A 223 9.41 11.07 -1.33
N GLY A 224 10.51 11.27 -0.61
CA GLY A 224 10.47 11.52 0.85
C GLY A 224 9.95 10.36 1.70
N ASN A 225 9.99 9.14 1.20
CA ASN A 225 9.53 7.97 1.95
C ASN A 225 10.65 7.43 2.86
N PHE A 226 10.24 6.73 3.91
CA PHE A 226 11.13 6.04 4.83
C PHE A 226 10.90 4.53 4.74
N PHE A 227 11.89 3.81 4.21
CA PHE A 227 11.89 2.35 4.13
C PHE A 227 12.78 1.76 5.23
N ASP A 228 12.26 0.78 5.98
CA ASP A 228 13.03 0.11 7.02
C ASP A 228 12.62 -1.37 7.15
N ARG A 229 13.61 -2.26 7.20
CA ARG A 229 13.40 -3.69 7.47
C ARG A 229 12.40 -4.38 6.54
N THR A 230 12.35 -3.99 5.27
CA THR A 230 11.69 -4.81 4.26
C THR A 230 12.49 -6.09 4.05
N PHE A 231 11.80 -7.21 3.88
CA PHE A 231 12.52 -8.49 3.73
C PHE A 231 13.11 -8.64 2.33
N GLY A 232 12.45 -8.19 1.29
CA GLY A 232 13.02 -8.04 -0.05
C GLY A 232 13.48 -6.61 -0.33
N PRO A 233 13.64 -6.23 -1.60
CA PRO A 233 14.02 -4.89 -1.98
C PRO A 233 13.07 -3.85 -1.38
N ALA A 234 13.61 -2.74 -0.89
CA ALA A 234 12.78 -1.65 -0.42
C ALA A 234 11.98 -1.03 -1.57
N LEU A 235 12.61 -0.91 -2.74
CA LEU A 235 11.97 -0.52 -3.99
C LEU A 235 12.39 -1.49 -5.10
N HIS A 236 11.43 -2.08 -5.81
CA HIS A 236 11.65 -2.94 -6.97
C HIS A 236 10.86 -2.40 -8.16
N LEU A 237 11.54 -2.02 -9.22
CA LEU A 237 10.96 -1.52 -10.47
C LEU A 237 11.28 -2.46 -11.62
N GLY A 238 10.24 -2.89 -12.35
CA GLY A 238 10.34 -3.81 -13.45
C GLY A 238 10.35 -5.28 -13.02
N GLY A 239 10.80 -6.15 -13.91
CA GLY A 239 10.86 -7.60 -13.70
C GLY A 239 11.57 -8.32 -14.85
N PRO A 240 11.74 -9.65 -14.77
CA PRO A 240 12.49 -10.42 -15.77
C PRO A 240 12.03 -10.22 -17.22
N ASP A 241 10.70 -10.14 -17.41
CA ASP A 241 10.05 -10.01 -18.71
C ASP A 241 9.16 -8.75 -18.81
N ALA A 242 9.42 -7.77 -17.94
CA ALA A 242 8.61 -6.57 -17.84
C ALA A 242 9.50 -5.34 -17.60
N SER A 243 8.99 -4.16 -17.90
CA SER A 243 9.68 -2.90 -17.64
C SER A 243 8.78 -1.90 -16.94
N TYR A 244 9.42 -1.05 -16.12
CA TYR A 244 8.82 0.13 -15.53
C TYR A 244 9.61 1.37 -15.97
N ARG A 245 8.93 2.44 -16.34
CA ARG A 245 9.61 3.59 -16.96
C ARG A 245 9.10 4.93 -16.42
N ASP A 246 9.85 5.97 -16.78
CA ASP A 246 9.51 7.37 -16.47
C ASP A 246 9.37 7.62 -14.96
N CYS A 247 10.40 7.22 -14.18
CA CYS A 247 10.35 7.23 -12.74
C CYS A 247 11.27 8.29 -12.13
N THR A 248 10.83 8.83 -11.01
CA THR A 248 11.66 9.69 -10.14
C THR A 248 11.67 9.12 -8.72
N VAL A 249 12.87 8.87 -8.19
CA VAL A 249 13.09 8.36 -6.82
C VAL A 249 13.99 9.36 -6.09
N THR A 250 13.39 10.19 -5.23
CA THR A 250 14.10 11.37 -4.69
C THR A 250 13.88 11.54 -3.18
N GLY A 251 14.95 11.83 -2.45
CA GLY A 251 14.88 12.24 -1.05
C GLY A 251 14.37 11.16 -0.10
N ASN A 252 14.45 9.89 -0.47
CA ASN A 252 14.02 8.79 0.38
C ASN A 252 15.13 8.34 1.32
N ILE A 253 14.74 7.74 2.44
CA ILE A 253 15.65 7.06 3.35
C ILE A 253 15.43 5.55 3.25
N PHE A 254 16.46 4.83 2.89
CA PHE A 254 16.50 3.38 2.82
C PHE A 254 17.36 2.82 3.94
N ARG A 255 16.77 2.03 4.84
CA ARG A 255 17.44 1.52 6.01
C ARG A 255 17.13 0.05 6.22
N ARG A 256 18.15 -0.76 6.50
CA ARG A 256 17.99 -2.16 6.94
C ARG A 256 17.02 -2.96 6.09
N GLY A 257 17.05 -2.81 4.79
CA GLY A 257 16.18 -3.57 3.86
C GLY A 257 16.90 -4.74 3.23
N GLY A 258 16.20 -5.49 2.42
CA GLY A 258 16.77 -6.41 1.45
C GLY A 258 17.47 -7.62 2.03
N CYS A 259 16.71 -8.62 2.39
CA CYS A 259 17.13 -9.97 2.67
C CYS A 259 17.60 -10.31 4.08
N PRO A 260 16.83 -10.98 4.77
CA PRO A 260 17.26 -11.76 5.91
C PRO A 260 17.54 -13.21 5.56
N ASP A 261 18.26 -13.82 6.45
CA ASP A 261 18.48 -15.24 6.47
C ASP A 261 17.17 -16.03 6.33
N GLY A 262 17.15 -17.00 5.44
CA GLY A 262 16.03 -17.94 5.28
C GLY A 262 14.89 -17.50 4.38
N MET A 263 15.05 -16.42 3.62
CA MET A 263 14.12 -16.06 2.55
C MET A 263 14.63 -16.59 1.20
N ASP A 264 13.77 -17.28 0.47
CA ASP A 264 14.06 -17.78 -0.87
C ASP A 264 13.70 -16.72 -1.90
N PHE A 265 14.69 -16.00 -2.38
CA PHE A 265 14.54 -15.00 -3.43
C PHE A 265 15.04 -15.56 -4.77
N PRO A 266 14.50 -15.07 -5.91
CA PRO A 266 14.91 -15.53 -7.25
C PRO A 266 16.39 -15.36 -7.55
N SER A 267 17.06 -14.39 -6.92
CA SER A 267 18.49 -14.16 -7.06
C SER A 267 19.07 -13.40 -5.86
N ALA A 268 20.39 -13.45 -5.70
CA ALA A 268 21.10 -12.65 -4.70
C ALA A 268 20.88 -11.13 -4.88
N PHE A 269 20.56 -10.67 -6.06
CA PHE A 269 20.27 -9.26 -6.36
C PHE A 269 19.02 -8.73 -5.67
N HIS A 270 18.13 -9.60 -5.19
CA HIS A 270 16.99 -9.20 -4.36
C HIS A 270 17.41 -8.75 -2.95
N SER A 271 18.64 -9.02 -2.54
CA SER A 271 19.25 -8.43 -1.34
C SER A 271 19.76 -7.01 -1.63
N ALA A 272 18.84 -6.10 -1.94
CA ALA A 272 19.12 -4.74 -2.33
C ALA A 272 18.17 -3.74 -1.63
N HIS A 273 18.61 -2.50 -1.48
CA HIS A 273 17.67 -1.42 -1.17
C HIS A 273 16.80 -1.08 -2.37
N ILE A 274 17.44 -0.87 -3.52
CA ILE A 274 16.73 -0.62 -4.78
C ILE A 274 17.15 -1.69 -5.79
N LEU A 275 16.16 -2.36 -6.38
CA LEU A 275 16.34 -3.25 -7.51
C LEU A 275 15.62 -2.68 -8.74
N LEU A 276 16.40 -2.34 -9.75
CA LEU A 276 15.92 -1.93 -11.07
C LEU A 276 16.11 -3.10 -12.02
N GLU A 277 15.03 -3.67 -12.52
CA GLU A 277 15.07 -4.83 -13.40
C GLU A 277 14.27 -4.56 -14.67
N GLY A 278 14.93 -4.01 -15.69
CA GLY A 278 14.28 -3.48 -16.89
C GLY A 278 13.67 -2.09 -16.68
N ALA A 279 14.22 -1.28 -15.77
CA ALA A 279 13.80 0.10 -15.58
C ALA A 279 14.31 0.98 -16.74
N LEU A 280 13.47 1.89 -17.21
CA LEU A 280 13.77 2.79 -18.32
C LEU A 280 13.51 4.24 -17.94
N ASN A 281 14.31 5.17 -18.47
CA ASN A 281 14.12 6.61 -18.29
C ASN A 281 13.85 6.99 -16.82
N THR A 282 14.74 6.58 -15.92
CA THR A 282 14.54 6.69 -14.47
C THR A 282 15.63 7.50 -13.81
N THR A 283 15.23 8.41 -12.92
CA THR A 283 16.15 9.24 -12.13
C THR A 283 16.09 8.82 -10.65
N ILE A 284 17.27 8.54 -10.06
CA ILE A 284 17.44 8.22 -8.63
C ILE A 284 18.43 9.24 -8.05
N THR A 285 17.94 10.15 -7.21
CA THR A 285 18.76 11.26 -6.73
C THR A 285 18.44 11.66 -5.29
N GLY A 286 19.46 12.10 -4.55
CA GLY A 286 19.28 12.67 -3.21
C GLY A 286 18.76 11.69 -2.14
N ASN A 287 18.91 10.39 -2.35
CA ASN A 287 18.50 9.39 -1.38
C ASN A 287 19.63 9.03 -0.40
N THR A 288 19.26 8.58 0.79
CA THR A 288 20.20 8.13 1.81
C THR A 288 20.01 6.65 2.12
N PHE A 289 21.11 5.90 2.12
CA PHE A 289 21.12 4.46 2.34
C PHE A 289 21.92 4.11 3.60
N ARG A 290 21.42 3.18 4.40
CA ARG A 290 22.09 2.75 5.62
C ARG A 290 21.81 1.29 5.97
N THR A 291 22.88 0.56 6.28
CA THR A 291 22.81 -0.73 6.97
C THR A 291 22.52 -0.54 8.46
N GLY A 292 22.24 -1.60 9.17
CA GLY A 292 22.02 -1.58 10.62
C GLY A 292 21.82 -2.96 11.20
N VAL A 293 21.66 -3.03 12.51
CA VAL A 293 21.34 -4.23 13.26
C VAL A 293 19.84 -4.26 13.60
N ASN A 294 19.35 -5.40 14.07
CA ASN A 294 17.99 -5.52 14.59
C ASN A 294 17.77 -4.63 15.82
N ASP A 295 16.52 -4.40 16.18
CA ASP A 295 16.17 -3.54 17.32
C ASP A 295 16.64 -4.10 18.68
N ASP A 296 16.80 -5.41 18.76
CA ASP A 296 17.41 -6.09 19.93
C ASP A 296 18.95 -6.00 19.94
N GLY A 297 19.54 -5.36 18.94
CA GLY A 297 21.00 -5.22 18.80
C GLY A 297 21.70 -6.43 18.21
N GLY A 298 20.98 -7.51 17.92
CA GLY A 298 21.52 -8.74 17.32
C GLY A 298 21.37 -8.78 15.81
N GLY A 299 22.27 -9.51 15.13
CA GLY A 299 22.20 -9.76 13.69
C GLY A 299 22.26 -8.51 12.81
N THR A 300 22.27 -8.70 11.51
CA THR A 300 22.18 -7.62 10.53
C THR A 300 20.98 -7.85 9.63
N ARG A 301 20.04 -6.92 9.60
CA ARG A 301 19.03 -6.82 8.54
C ARG A 301 19.48 -5.77 7.55
N SER A 302 20.43 -6.13 6.72
CA SER A 302 21.05 -5.18 5.80
C SER A 302 21.28 -5.86 4.48
N PRO A 303 21.01 -5.19 3.36
CA PRO A 303 21.14 -5.78 2.05
C PRO A 303 22.62 -5.96 1.67
N GLU A 304 22.87 -6.91 0.76
CA GLU A 304 24.18 -7.05 0.12
C GLU A 304 24.51 -5.84 -0.75
N TYR A 305 23.49 -5.31 -1.43
CA TYR A 305 23.63 -4.23 -2.43
C TYR A 305 22.84 -2.97 -2.04
N GLY A 306 23.40 -1.82 -2.38
CA GLY A 306 22.70 -0.55 -2.28
C GLY A 306 21.67 -0.40 -3.40
N ILE A 307 22.16 -0.28 -4.64
CA ILE A 307 21.35 -0.17 -5.86
C ILE A 307 21.81 -1.24 -6.86
N VAL A 308 20.89 -2.05 -7.33
CA VAL A 308 21.10 -3.06 -8.37
C VAL A 308 20.41 -2.61 -9.64
N VAL A 309 21.12 -2.71 -10.77
CA VAL A 309 20.65 -2.32 -12.10
C VAL A 309 20.80 -3.51 -13.05
N LEU A 310 19.69 -4.10 -13.47
CA LEU A 310 19.65 -5.24 -14.38
C LEU A 310 18.84 -4.88 -15.63
N ARG A 311 19.40 -5.08 -16.82
CA ARG A 311 18.72 -4.89 -18.13
C ARG A 311 17.98 -3.56 -18.25
N SER A 312 18.49 -2.53 -17.60
CA SER A 312 17.86 -1.20 -17.53
C SER A 312 18.60 -0.22 -18.46
N ASP A 313 17.92 0.84 -18.88
CA ASP A 313 18.47 1.82 -19.82
C ASP A 313 17.99 3.24 -19.52
N ALA A 314 18.73 4.23 -20.01
CA ALA A 314 18.43 5.66 -19.84
C ALA A 314 18.26 6.05 -18.36
N LEU A 315 19.20 5.65 -17.50
CA LEU A 315 19.16 5.93 -16.07
C LEU A 315 20.08 7.07 -15.68
N THR A 316 19.65 7.88 -14.71
CA THR A 316 20.50 8.83 -14.00
C THR A 316 20.48 8.51 -12.50
N VAL A 317 21.64 8.12 -11.95
CA VAL A 317 21.81 7.81 -10.52
C VAL A 317 22.89 8.72 -9.95
N GLN A 318 22.48 9.75 -9.21
CA GLN A 318 23.43 10.77 -8.75
C GLN A 318 23.07 11.39 -7.41
N ASN A 319 24.07 11.94 -6.73
CA ASN A 319 23.88 12.63 -5.44
C ASN A 319 23.20 11.79 -4.35
N ASN A 320 23.35 10.46 -4.38
CA ASN A 320 22.84 9.57 -3.34
C ASN A 320 23.95 9.28 -2.32
N VAL A 321 23.63 9.22 -1.04
CA VAL A 321 24.59 8.88 0.00
C VAL A 321 24.49 7.39 0.29
N LEU A 322 25.46 6.60 -0.21
CA LEU A 322 25.52 5.13 -0.04
C LEU A 322 26.60 4.69 0.96
N ARG A 323 27.28 5.60 1.63
CA ARG A 323 28.28 5.25 2.63
C ARG A 323 27.69 4.39 3.73
N ASN A 324 28.21 3.17 3.90
CA ASN A 324 27.63 2.14 4.76
C ASN A 324 26.16 1.78 4.37
N GLY A 325 25.83 1.90 3.10
CA GLY A 325 24.48 1.62 2.58
C GLY A 325 24.28 0.15 2.16
N ALA A 326 25.34 -0.66 2.15
CA ALA A 326 25.30 -2.08 1.77
C ALA A 326 26.35 -2.87 2.54
N THR A 327 26.18 -4.19 2.62
CA THR A 327 27.15 -5.07 3.30
C THR A 327 28.22 -5.61 2.35
N LYS A 328 27.98 -5.53 1.04
CA LYS A 328 28.88 -6.02 0.01
C LYS A 328 29.29 -4.91 -0.96
N ASP A 329 28.40 -4.47 -1.82
CA ASP A 329 28.68 -3.44 -2.82
C ASP A 329 27.60 -2.34 -2.85
N ALA A 330 28.03 -1.09 -3.01
CA ALA A 330 27.10 0.03 -3.17
C ALA A 330 26.25 -0.12 -4.45
N PHE A 331 26.84 -0.68 -5.50
CA PHE A 331 26.21 -0.87 -6.81
C PHE A 331 26.50 -2.27 -7.36
N ALA A 332 25.52 -2.83 -8.08
CA ALA A 332 25.72 -4.00 -8.92
C ALA A 332 24.98 -3.81 -10.27
N TRP A 333 25.55 -4.34 -11.34
CA TRP A 333 24.97 -4.22 -12.69
C TRP A 333 25.08 -5.49 -13.49
N ASP A 334 24.09 -5.70 -14.35
CA ASP A 334 24.15 -6.69 -15.40
C ASP A 334 23.25 -6.24 -16.58
N GLY A 335 23.86 -6.11 -17.77
CA GLY A 335 23.16 -5.72 -18.98
C GLY A 335 22.52 -4.32 -18.95
N ALA A 336 23.12 -3.39 -18.20
CA ALA A 336 22.69 -2.00 -18.22
C ALA A 336 23.13 -1.31 -19.52
N GLY A 337 22.21 -0.52 -20.10
CA GLY A 337 22.46 0.32 -21.27
C GLY A 337 23.06 1.67 -20.91
N ASP A 338 22.51 2.75 -21.44
CA ASP A 338 23.01 4.11 -21.21
C ASP A 338 22.64 4.59 -19.79
N CYS A 339 23.61 4.59 -18.89
CA CYS A 339 23.44 4.95 -17.49
C CYS A 339 24.50 5.95 -17.03
N ILE A 340 24.04 7.06 -16.45
CA ILE A 340 24.89 8.07 -15.83
C ILE A 340 24.92 7.84 -14.33
N ILE A 341 26.11 7.56 -13.78
CA ILE A 341 26.27 7.33 -12.34
C ILE A 341 27.46 8.14 -11.84
N THR A 342 27.13 9.20 -11.15
CA THR A 342 28.10 10.18 -10.66
C THR A 342 27.72 10.68 -9.28
N ASP A 343 28.73 11.23 -8.58
CA ASP A 343 28.52 11.98 -7.34
C ASP A 343 27.73 11.23 -6.25
N ASN A 344 27.97 9.92 -6.16
CA ASN A 344 27.38 9.08 -5.12
C ASN A 344 28.47 8.69 -4.11
N PRO A 345 28.63 9.37 -2.97
CA PRO A 345 29.58 8.97 -1.94
C PRO A 345 29.22 7.59 -1.34
N THR A 346 30.14 6.65 -1.49
CA THR A 346 30.03 5.24 -1.07
C THR A 346 30.88 4.93 0.16
#